data_906465ad536261989338eb33649c04c3
#
_entry.id   906465ad536261989338eb33649c04c3
#
_cell.length_a   1.000
_cell.length_b   1.000
_cell.length_c   1.000
_cell.angle_alpha   90.00
_cell.angle_beta   90.00
_cell.angle_gamma   90.00
#
_symmetry.space_group_name_H-M   'P 1'
#
loop_
_entity.id
_entity.type
_entity.pdbx_description
1 polymer ?
#
loop_
_entity_poly.entity_id
_entity_poly.type
_entity_poly.pdbx_seq_one_letter_code
_entity_poly.pdbx_strand_id
1 'polypeptide(L)'
;LKKPARPLRRLALLAAAVALGTAAKASDFSEPWKNADRALVIDAYEYNSIDWAELATDKRIVGFINKASDGLPPPYFCFGEETDVKLCKALWKRYAVTRELFQTRKVVARALGLKWGAYHLARPGNPVEQANNFVDFAEPAPDDLIALDIEGIDPAQWMSLEDAEEFVRQVHRRLGRFPVLYSNGKTAQYIADNRYTYRLLSRLPLWYARYKPDIDVHFPMGNWQGYALWQFSAKANCGRFSCPYRVPGTPNDIDVSVAPMKADELRQQWAFGGLIDVPPDYLASIPVPIPREAGLAGKVTITYADVAAPPTFEELVAVLGARWEKFRDGFRMPVVKTVPQRPGFGIVQYVAWKRAGQRTPEQLDAAFAAADPVSTASTTLDHRRQ
;
A
#
# COMPACT_ATOMS: atom_id res chain seq x y z
N LEU A 1 67.33 31.03 -66.79
CA LEU A 1 66.08 31.68 -66.43
C LEU A 1 65.21 30.71 -65.63
N LYS A 2 65.28 30.81 -64.28
CA LYS A 2 64.51 29.98 -63.33
C LYS A 2 63.14 30.62 -63.07
N LYS A 3 62.05 29.90 -63.30
CA LYS A 3 60.70 30.26 -62.88
C LYS A 3 60.52 29.96 -61.40
N PRO A 4 59.86 30.81 -60.64
CA PRO A 4 59.57 30.50 -59.18
C PRO A 4 58.33 29.66 -59.08
N ALA A 5 58.42 28.69 -58.19
CA ALA A 5 57.32 27.81 -57.80
C ALA A 5 56.32 28.55 -56.89
N ARG A 6 55.01 28.41 -57.17
CA ARG A 6 53.92 28.89 -56.30
C ARG A 6 53.65 27.90 -55.22
N PRO A 7 53.48 28.34 -53.95
CA PRO A 7 53.06 27.44 -52.87
C PRO A 7 51.55 27.22 -52.96
N LEU A 8 51.15 25.94 -53.03
CA LEU A 8 49.76 25.49 -52.82
C LEU A 8 49.38 25.69 -51.35
N ARG A 9 48.49 26.67 -51.14
CA ARG A 9 47.80 26.76 -49.84
C ARG A 9 46.80 25.61 -49.73
N ARG A 10 47.07 24.61 -48.86
CA ARG A 10 46.10 23.59 -48.44
C ARG A 10 45.19 24.24 -47.43
N LEU A 11 43.93 24.53 -47.82
CA LEU A 11 42.84 24.83 -46.91
C LEU A 11 42.47 23.52 -46.16
N ALA A 12 42.83 23.43 -44.90
CA ALA A 12 42.30 22.39 -44.03
C ALA A 12 40.91 22.87 -43.53
N LEU A 13 39.85 22.30 -44.08
CA LEU A 13 38.50 22.42 -43.53
C LEU A 13 38.42 21.52 -42.31
N LEU A 14 38.47 22.10 -41.10
CA LEU A 14 38.05 21.45 -39.87
C LEU A 14 36.51 21.36 -39.88
N ALA A 15 35.98 20.20 -40.22
CA ALA A 15 34.60 19.86 -39.97
C ALA A 15 34.47 19.54 -38.48
N ALA A 16 34.05 20.51 -37.66
CA ALA A 16 33.59 20.28 -36.29
C ALA A 16 32.25 19.55 -36.34
N ALA A 17 32.27 18.23 -36.26
CA ALA A 17 31.09 17.44 -36.03
C ALA A 17 30.65 17.72 -34.58
N VAL A 18 29.70 18.65 -34.43
CA VAL A 18 28.93 18.78 -33.17
C VAL A 18 28.03 17.54 -33.07
N ALA A 19 28.52 16.52 -32.37
CA ALA A 19 27.70 15.43 -31.93
C ALA A 19 26.70 15.99 -30.91
N LEU A 20 25.55 16.43 -31.38
CA LEU A 20 24.36 16.59 -30.55
C LEU A 20 23.97 15.20 -30.09
N GLY A 21 24.60 14.76 -29.01
CA GLY A 21 24.13 13.62 -28.23
C GLY A 21 22.76 13.99 -27.70
N THR A 22 21.72 13.54 -28.37
CA THR A 22 20.39 13.44 -27.76
C THR A 22 20.60 12.50 -26.58
N ALA A 23 20.68 13.07 -25.38
CA ALA A 23 20.57 12.27 -24.16
C ALA A 23 19.23 11.54 -24.28
N ALA A 24 19.29 10.25 -24.58
CA ALA A 24 18.12 9.40 -24.56
C ALA A 24 17.50 9.60 -23.16
N LYS A 25 16.30 10.16 -23.09
CA LYS A 25 15.57 10.24 -21.84
C LYS A 25 15.48 8.81 -21.33
N ALA A 26 16.14 8.53 -20.20
CA ALA A 26 16.05 7.21 -19.58
C ALA A 26 14.58 6.87 -19.43
N SER A 27 14.18 5.73 -19.98
CA SER A 27 12.80 5.25 -19.85
C SER A 27 12.49 5.07 -18.37
N ASP A 28 11.31 5.48 -17.92
CA ASP A 28 10.85 5.25 -16.57
C ASP A 28 10.67 3.74 -16.28
N PHE A 29 10.75 2.89 -17.29
CA PHE A 29 10.65 1.44 -17.20
C PHE A 29 12.00 0.70 -17.26
N SER A 30 13.12 1.41 -17.45
CA SER A 30 14.45 0.79 -17.52
C SER A 30 15.42 1.45 -16.53
N GLU A 31 15.73 0.75 -15.46
CA GLU A 31 16.67 1.12 -14.38
C GLU A 31 16.56 2.59 -13.90
N PRO A 32 15.35 3.13 -13.65
CA PRO A 32 15.18 4.54 -13.30
C PRO A 32 15.89 4.93 -12.00
N TRP A 33 16.17 3.99 -11.10
CA TRP A 33 16.94 4.23 -9.87
C TRP A 33 18.38 4.62 -10.11
N LYS A 34 18.93 4.37 -11.30
CA LYS A 34 20.27 4.86 -11.70
C LYS A 34 20.30 6.36 -11.96
N ASN A 35 19.14 6.96 -12.23
CA ASN A 35 19.01 8.41 -12.34
C ASN A 35 18.97 9.04 -10.93
N ALA A 36 19.98 9.88 -10.63
CA ALA A 36 20.09 10.54 -9.33
C ALA A 36 18.91 11.48 -9.00
N ASP A 37 18.20 11.97 -10.01
CA ASP A 37 17.03 12.83 -9.83
C ASP A 37 15.75 12.08 -9.42
N ARG A 38 15.72 10.74 -9.53
CA ARG A 38 14.56 9.95 -9.14
C ARG A 38 14.52 9.74 -7.63
N ALA A 39 13.35 10.01 -7.05
CA ALA A 39 13.10 9.80 -5.63
C ALA A 39 13.02 8.30 -5.30
N LEU A 40 13.49 7.95 -4.13
CA LEU A 40 13.44 6.59 -3.59
C LEU A 40 12.55 6.55 -2.34
N VAL A 41 11.96 5.39 -2.13
CA VAL A 41 11.15 5.05 -0.97
C VAL A 41 11.59 3.68 -0.48
N ILE A 42 11.67 3.50 0.83
CA ILE A 42 11.91 2.19 1.42
C ILE A 42 10.65 1.69 2.11
N ASP A 43 10.49 0.38 2.13
CA ASP A 43 9.48 -0.24 2.95
C ASP A 43 10.08 -1.29 3.88
N ALA A 44 9.44 -1.43 5.03
CA ALA A 44 9.96 -2.22 6.13
C ALA A 44 8.83 -2.92 6.89
N TYR A 45 9.19 -4.00 7.53
CA TYR A 45 8.34 -4.69 8.50
C TYR A 45 9.03 -4.76 9.87
N GLU A 46 8.40 -5.36 10.85
CA GLU A 46 8.83 -5.32 12.25
C GLU A 46 10.26 -5.83 12.49
N TYR A 47 10.79 -6.72 11.66
CA TYR A 47 12.13 -7.32 11.84
C TYR A 47 13.27 -6.54 11.17
N ASN A 48 12.99 -5.53 10.36
CA ASN A 48 14.06 -4.71 9.80
C ASN A 48 14.62 -3.75 10.86
N SER A 49 15.91 -3.83 11.14
CA SER A 49 16.62 -2.85 11.97
C SER A 49 16.91 -1.58 11.15
N ILE A 50 16.70 -0.42 11.73
CA ILE A 50 16.93 0.87 11.05
C ILE A 50 17.83 1.72 11.91
N ASP A 51 18.99 2.09 11.38
CA ASP A 51 19.79 3.19 11.88
C ASP A 51 19.33 4.49 11.21
N TRP A 52 18.56 5.27 11.93
CA TRP A 52 17.94 6.47 11.41
C TRP A 52 18.93 7.59 11.09
N ALA A 53 20.08 7.64 11.79
CA ALA A 53 21.11 8.64 11.53
C ALA A 53 21.81 8.37 10.21
N GLU A 54 22.14 7.11 9.94
CA GLU A 54 22.72 6.70 8.66
C GLU A 54 21.69 6.80 7.52
N LEU A 55 20.45 6.35 7.72
CA LEU A 55 19.37 6.47 6.72
C LEU A 55 19.19 7.93 6.26
N ALA A 56 19.21 8.88 7.18
CA ALA A 56 19.02 10.30 6.88
C ALA A 56 20.13 10.91 6.03
N THR A 57 21.26 10.20 5.81
CA THR A 57 22.34 10.66 4.92
C THR A 57 21.99 10.56 3.45
N ASP A 58 21.14 9.61 3.08
CA ASP A 58 20.67 9.44 1.70
C ASP A 58 19.47 10.35 1.40
N LYS A 59 19.75 11.47 0.77
CA LYS A 59 18.72 12.50 0.44
C LYS A 59 17.74 12.08 -0.65
N ARG A 60 17.99 10.98 -1.34
CA ARG A 60 17.05 10.41 -2.31
C ARG A 60 15.90 9.67 -1.65
N ILE A 61 16.09 9.20 -0.41
CA ILE A 61 15.04 8.56 0.36
C ILE A 61 14.04 9.61 0.82
N VAL A 62 12.88 9.63 0.18
CA VAL A 62 11.82 10.61 0.45
C VAL A 62 10.76 10.06 1.39
N GLY A 63 10.49 8.76 1.31
CA GLY A 63 9.44 8.11 2.06
C GLY A 63 9.87 6.82 2.74
N PHE A 64 9.18 6.53 3.83
CA PHE A 64 9.30 5.30 4.61
C PHE A 64 7.91 4.69 4.78
N ILE A 65 7.69 3.50 4.24
CA ILE A 65 6.44 2.76 4.37
C ILE A 65 6.67 1.60 5.33
N ASN A 66 5.79 1.41 6.31
CA ASN A 66 5.93 0.33 7.29
C ASN A 66 4.71 -0.59 7.30
N LYS A 67 4.93 -1.90 7.44
CA LYS A 67 3.84 -2.83 7.66
C LYS A 67 3.07 -2.42 8.92
N ALA A 68 1.77 -2.20 8.78
CA ALA A 68 0.89 -1.91 9.89
C ALA A 68 0.23 -3.18 10.39
N SER A 69 -0.44 -3.92 9.52
CA SER A 69 -1.23 -5.07 9.92
C SER A 69 -1.15 -6.21 8.88
N ASP A 70 -1.48 -7.40 9.34
CA ASP A 70 -1.46 -8.65 8.58
C ASP A 70 -2.76 -9.40 8.93
N GLY A 71 -3.72 -9.39 8.02
CA GLY A 71 -5.03 -9.98 8.27
C GLY A 71 -5.80 -9.36 9.45
N LEU A 72 -6.45 -10.21 10.21
CA LEU A 72 -7.24 -9.81 11.38
C LEU A 72 -6.35 -9.63 12.62
N PRO A 73 -6.79 -8.82 13.60
CA PRO A 73 -6.15 -8.77 14.90
C PRO A 73 -6.30 -10.13 15.61
N PRO A 74 -5.50 -10.41 16.64
CA PRO A 74 -5.71 -11.60 17.46
C PRO A 74 -7.14 -11.65 18.03
N PRO A 75 -7.70 -12.86 18.32
CA PRO A 75 -9.03 -13.00 18.87
C PRO A 75 -9.22 -12.17 20.15
N TYR A 76 -10.34 -11.45 20.26
CA TYR A 76 -10.58 -10.53 21.38
C TYR A 76 -10.56 -11.22 22.74
N PHE A 77 -11.02 -12.47 22.79
CA PHE A 77 -10.97 -13.31 23.98
C PHE A 77 -10.10 -14.54 23.74
N CYS A 78 -9.21 -14.82 24.69
CA CYS A 78 -8.39 -16.03 24.69
C CYS A 78 -9.11 -17.12 25.47
N PHE A 79 -9.66 -18.11 24.78
CA PHE A 79 -10.34 -19.27 25.36
C PHE A 79 -9.95 -20.54 24.61
N GLY A 80 -10.26 -21.69 25.17
CA GLY A 80 -9.89 -23.00 24.65
C GLY A 80 -8.97 -23.75 25.62
N GLU A 81 -8.19 -24.67 25.11
CA GLU A 81 -7.18 -25.39 25.90
C GLU A 81 -6.03 -24.47 26.32
N GLU A 82 -5.21 -24.91 27.27
CA GLU A 82 -4.08 -24.10 27.78
C GLU A 82 -3.12 -23.63 26.67
N THR A 83 -2.90 -24.48 25.67
CA THR A 83 -2.08 -24.16 24.48
C THR A 83 -2.68 -23.04 23.66
N ASP A 84 -4.01 -23.06 23.41
CA ASP A 84 -4.71 -22.04 22.65
C ASP A 84 -4.69 -20.69 23.37
N VAL A 85 -4.91 -20.71 24.67
CA VAL A 85 -4.84 -19.52 25.52
C VAL A 85 -3.42 -18.93 25.53
N LYS A 86 -2.37 -19.78 25.60
CA LYS A 86 -0.97 -19.31 25.53
C LYS A 86 -0.67 -18.69 24.18
N LEU A 87 -1.06 -19.34 23.08
CA LEU A 87 -0.88 -18.82 21.72
C LEU A 87 -1.59 -17.47 21.52
N CYS A 88 -2.87 -17.38 21.89
CA CYS A 88 -3.62 -16.14 21.80
C CYS A 88 -2.97 -14.99 22.59
N LYS A 89 -2.49 -15.23 23.79
CA LYS A 89 -1.77 -14.24 24.60
C LYS A 89 -0.45 -13.82 23.95
N ALA A 90 0.27 -14.76 23.32
CA ALA A 90 1.51 -14.46 22.60
C ALA A 90 1.24 -13.59 21.36
N LEU A 91 0.18 -13.90 20.60
CA LEU A 91 -0.25 -13.07 19.46
C LEU A 91 -0.62 -11.65 19.89
N TRP A 92 -1.35 -11.47 20.99
CA TRP A 92 -1.65 -10.15 21.54
C TRP A 92 -0.41 -9.39 21.97
N LYS A 93 0.56 -10.08 22.58
CA LYS A 93 1.84 -9.45 22.95
C LYS A 93 2.60 -8.99 21.71
N ARG A 94 2.69 -9.83 20.68
CA ARG A 94 3.29 -9.46 19.39
C ARG A 94 2.58 -8.26 18.78
N TYR A 95 1.25 -8.30 18.70
CA TYR A 95 0.45 -7.19 18.16
C TYR A 95 0.73 -5.86 18.87
N ALA A 96 0.79 -5.85 20.19
CA ALA A 96 1.08 -4.66 20.97
C ALA A 96 2.50 -4.13 20.72
N VAL A 97 3.50 -5.03 20.65
CA VAL A 97 4.91 -4.64 20.41
C VAL A 97 5.09 -4.12 18.98
N THR A 98 4.50 -4.77 18.00
CA THR A 98 4.58 -4.30 16.60
C THR A 98 3.89 -2.96 16.41
N ARG A 99 2.78 -2.72 17.10
CA ARG A 99 2.10 -1.42 17.08
C ARG A 99 2.95 -0.32 17.72
N GLU A 100 3.59 -0.58 18.85
CA GLU A 100 4.48 0.38 19.50
C GLU A 100 5.68 0.71 18.60
N LEU A 101 6.30 -0.29 17.99
CA LEU A 101 7.39 -0.11 17.04
C LEU A 101 6.94 0.72 15.83
N PHE A 102 5.77 0.42 15.28
CA PHE A 102 5.19 1.16 14.15
C PHE A 102 5.00 2.64 14.49
N GLN A 103 4.40 2.95 15.64
CA GLN A 103 4.18 4.33 16.08
C GLN A 103 5.50 5.06 16.36
N THR A 104 6.47 4.38 16.98
CA THR A 104 7.80 4.93 17.20
C THR A 104 8.49 5.29 15.89
N ARG A 105 8.49 4.38 14.92
CA ARG A 105 9.07 4.61 13.58
C ARG A 105 8.39 5.77 12.86
N LYS A 106 7.06 5.86 12.96
CA LYS A 106 6.28 6.98 12.38
C LYS A 106 6.74 8.32 12.91
N VAL A 107 6.92 8.43 14.22
CA VAL A 107 7.41 9.67 14.86
C VAL A 107 8.82 10.02 14.38
N VAL A 108 9.74 9.05 14.38
CA VAL A 108 11.13 9.28 13.97
C VAL A 108 11.22 9.63 12.48
N ALA A 109 10.56 8.88 11.61
CA ALA A 109 10.57 9.16 10.17
C ALA A 109 10.08 10.58 9.86
N ARG A 110 8.98 11.00 10.49
CA ARG A 110 8.43 12.36 10.34
C ARG A 110 9.38 13.43 10.88
N ALA A 111 10.03 13.19 12.03
CA ALA A 111 11.01 14.12 12.59
C ALA A 111 12.23 14.30 11.67
N LEU A 112 12.60 13.29 10.89
CA LEU A 112 13.63 13.35 9.86
C LEU A 112 13.13 13.96 8.53
N GLY A 113 11.86 14.37 8.45
CA GLY A 113 11.27 14.94 7.24
C GLY A 113 10.95 13.91 6.16
N LEU A 114 10.93 12.63 6.49
CA LEU A 114 10.46 11.57 5.57
C LEU A 114 8.94 11.59 5.50
N LYS A 115 8.40 11.31 4.33
CA LYS A 115 7.00 11.00 4.15
C LYS A 115 6.71 9.62 4.74
N TRP A 116 5.59 9.49 5.43
CA TRP A 116 5.20 8.25 6.09
C TRP A 116 4.15 7.48 5.28
N GLY A 117 4.26 6.15 5.31
CA GLY A 117 3.27 5.26 4.75
C GLY A 117 3.03 4.03 5.61
N ALA A 118 1.89 3.40 5.39
CA ALA A 118 1.48 2.17 6.04
C ALA A 118 0.91 1.19 5.01
N TYR A 119 1.20 -0.11 5.14
CA TYR A 119 0.55 -1.13 4.33
C TYR A 119 -0.11 -2.22 5.17
N HIS A 120 -1.15 -2.81 4.61
CA HIS A 120 -1.86 -3.97 5.12
C HIS A 120 -1.61 -5.17 4.23
N LEU A 121 -1.09 -6.25 4.80
CA LEU A 121 -0.96 -7.53 4.10
C LEU A 121 -2.30 -8.27 4.14
N ALA A 122 -2.89 -8.42 2.97
CA ALA A 122 -4.23 -9.00 2.82
C ALA A 122 -4.25 -10.52 3.04
N ARG A 123 -5.15 -10.98 3.88
CA ARG A 123 -5.37 -12.41 4.15
C ARG A 123 -6.76 -12.85 3.71
N PRO A 124 -7.02 -14.16 3.51
CA PRO A 124 -8.33 -14.64 3.12
C PRO A 124 -9.47 -14.21 4.02
N GLY A 125 -10.57 -13.77 3.44
CA GLY A 125 -11.84 -13.46 4.09
C GLY A 125 -11.87 -12.17 4.91
N ASN A 126 -13.04 -11.85 5.44
CA ASN A 126 -13.31 -10.73 6.36
C ASN A 126 -12.74 -9.36 5.92
N PRO A 127 -12.99 -8.89 4.68
CA PRO A 127 -12.35 -7.67 4.16
C PRO A 127 -12.68 -6.40 4.97
N VAL A 128 -13.90 -6.30 5.50
CA VAL A 128 -14.34 -5.14 6.28
C VAL A 128 -13.61 -5.07 7.62
N GLU A 129 -13.49 -6.19 8.33
CA GLU A 129 -12.78 -6.28 9.61
C GLU A 129 -11.28 -6.06 9.42
N GLN A 130 -10.69 -6.58 8.34
CA GLN A 130 -9.29 -6.32 8.01
C GLN A 130 -9.04 -4.84 7.71
N ALA A 131 -9.93 -4.18 6.96
CA ALA A 131 -9.85 -2.75 6.70
C ALA A 131 -9.97 -1.92 7.99
N ASN A 132 -10.89 -2.32 8.88
CA ASN A 132 -11.03 -1.66 10.19
C ASN A 132 -9.77 -1.86 11.05
N ASN A 133 -9.25 -3.09 11.13
CA ASN A 133 -8.00 -3.39 11.84
C ASN A 133 -6.84 -2.53 11.29
N PHE A 134 -6.71 -2.43 9.97
CA PHE A 134 -5.67 -1.62 9.34
C PHE A 134 -5.76 -0.15 9.74
N VAL A 135 -6.94 0.45 9.63
CA VAL A 135 -7.14 1.86 9.95
C VAL A 135 -6.92 2.13 11.44
N ASP A 136 -7.43 1.23 12.32
CA ASP A 136 -7.29 1.37 13.78
C ASP A 136 -5.85 1.14 14.27
N PHE A 137 -5.09 0.29 13.57
CA PHE A 137 -3.68 0.05 13.88
C PHE A 137 -2.80 1.21 13.42
N ALA A 138 -2.96 1.61 12.15
CA ALA A 138 -2.07 2.58 11.51
C ALA A 138 -2.36 4.02 11.93
N GLU A 139 -3.60 4.34 12.31
CA GLU A 139 -4.05 5.70 12.63
C GLU A 139 -3.52 6.71 11.59
N PRO A 140 -3.85 6.52 10.29
CA PRO A 140 -3.19 7.26 9.24
C PRO A 140 -3.66 8.73 9.22
N ALA A 141 -2.71 9.65 9.21
CA ALA A 141 -3.01 11.05 8.96
C ALA A 141 -3.42 11.28 7.49
N PRO A 142 -4.05 12.42 7.17
CA PRO A 142 -4.50 12.71 5.80
C PRO A 142 -3.39 12.65 4.74
N ASP A 143 -2.15 12.95 5.14
CA ASP A 143 -0.97 12.96 4.28
C ASP A 143 -0.12 11.67 4.38
N ASP A 144 -0.54 10.64 5.12
CA ASP A 144 0.13 9.34 5.12
C ASP A 144 -0.29 8.52 3.91
N LEU A 145 0.65 7.87 3.23
CA LEU A 145 0.33 6.84 2.24
C LEU A 145 -0.29 5.64 2.95
N ILE A 146 -1.35 5.10 2.38
CA ILE A 146 -1.96 3.85 2.80
C ILE A 146 -1.94 2.88 1.64
N ALA A 147 -1.60 1.62 1.86
CA ALA A 147 -1.51 0.62 0.81
C ALA A 147 -2.20 -0.70 1.21
N LEU A 148 -2.79 -1.33 0.21
CA LEU A 148 -3.29 -2.70 0.26
C LEU A 148 -2.29 -3.59 -0.48
N ASP A 149 -1.76 -4.59 0.21
CA ASP A 149 -0.77 -5.52 -0.31
C ASP A 149 -1.44 -6.86 -0.66
N ILE A 150 -1.48 -7.18 -1.96
CA ILE A 150 -2.00 -8.44 -2.51
C ILE A 150 -1.01 -8.97 -3.55
N GLU A 151 -0.44 -10.14 -3.26
CA GLU A 151 0.59 -10.75 -4.11
C GLU A 151 0.15 -12.06 -4.76
N GLY A 152 -1.12 -12.41 -4.68
CA GLY A 152 -1.66 -13.63 -5.29
C GLY A 152 -3.16 -13.56 -5.51
N ILE A 153 -3.65 -14.48 -6.35
CA ILE A 153 -5.07 -14.61 -6.70
C ILE A 153 -5.71 -15.89 -6.15
N ASP A 154 -4.93 -16.72 -5.45
CA ASP A 154 -5.45 -17.93 -4.80
C ASP A 154 -6.19 -17.53 -3.52
N PRO A 155 -7.53 -17.69 -3.46
CA PRO A 155 -8.31 -17.25 -2.30
C PRO A 155 -8.08 -18.11 -1.04
N ALA A 156 -7.36 -19.22 -1.15
CA ALA A 156 -6.96 -20.01 0.00
C ALA A 156 -5.74 -19.39 0.72
N GLN A 157 -4.97 -18.53 0.05
CA GLN A 157 -3.75 -17.92 0.58
C GLN A 157 -3.84 -16.40 0.70
N TRP A 158 -4.62 -15.77 -0.18
CA TRP A 158 -4.77 -14.32 -0.30
C TRP A 158 -6.23 -13.90 -0.19
N MET A 159 -6.47 -12.67 0.16
CA MET A 159 -7.79 -12.07 0.02
C MET A 159 -8.24 -12.18 -1.45
N SER A 160 -9.47 -12.61 -1.69
CA SER A 160 -10.03 -12.61 -3.04
C SER A 160 -10.06 -11.19 -3.61
N LEU A 161 -10.01 -11.03 -4.93
CA LEU A 161 -10.03 -9.69 -5.51
C LEU A 161 -11.38 -8.99 -5.31
N GLU A 162 -12.46 -9.74 -5.19
CA GLU A 162 -13.79 -9.25 -4.83
C GLU A 162 -13.79 -8.69 -3.39
N ASP A 163 -13.23 -9.44 -2.44
CA ASP A 163 -13.04 -9.00 -1.05
C ASP A 163 -12.09 -7.80 -0.97
N ALA A 164 -11.06 -7.77 -1.81
CA ALA A 164 -10.13 -6.66 -1.89
C ALA A 164 -10.82 -5.35 -2.32
N GLU A 165 -11.77 -5.41 -3.25
CA GLU A 165 -12.58 -4.24 -3.59
C GLU A 165 -13.45 -3.79 -2.40
N GLU A 166 -13.99 -4.72 -1.60
CA GLU A 166 -14.76 -4.36 -0.40
C GLU A 166 -13.85 -3.78 0.70
N PHE A 167 -12.65 -4.33 0.87
CA PHE A 167 -11.64 -3.73 1.74
C PHE A 167 -11.35 -2.27 1.35
N VAL A 168 -11.11 -2.01 0.06
CA VAL A 168 -10.85 -0.67 -0.48
C VAL A 168 -12.03 0.26 -0.25
N ARG A 169 -13.26 -0.21 -0.48
CA ARG A 169 -14.49 0.56 -0.19
C ARG A 169 -14.59 0.90 1.31
N GLN A 170 -14.26 -0.04 2.20
CA GLN A 170 -14.30 0.19 3.64
C GLN A 170 -13.23 1.20 4.07
N VAL A 171 -12.01 1.10 3.55
CA VAL A 171 -10.95 2.11 3.79
C VAL A 171 -11.41 3.48 3.32
N HIS A 172 -12.00 3.57 2.12
CA HIS A 172 -12.53 4.83 1.60
C HIS A 172 -13.67 5.39 2.46
N ARG A 173 -14.59 4.56 2.93
CA ARG A 173 -15.67 4.99 3.86
C ARG A 173 -15.09 5.60 5.14
N ARG A 174 -13.99 5.05 5.65
CA ARG A 174 -13.38 5.50 6.91
C ARG A 174 -12.50 6.73 6.77
N LEU A 175 -11.78 6.85 5.66
CA LEU A 175 -10.71 7.85 5.50
C LEU A 175 -11.01 8.90 4.42
N GLY A 176 -12.06 8.72 3.61
CA GLY A 176 -12.41 9.60 2.49
C GLY A 176 -11.43 9.54 1.31
N ARG A 177 -10.50 8.56 1.29
CA ARG A 177 -9.47 8.40 0.26
C ARG A 177 -9.17 6.93 0.00
N PHE A 178 -8.60 6.65 -1.17
CA PHE A 178 -8.29 5.30 -1.61
C PHE A 178 -6.86 4.90 -1.23
N PRO A 179 -6.61 3.61 -0.98
CA PRO A 179 -5.25 3.11 -0.82
C PRO A 179 -4.53 2.99 -2.16
N VAL A 180 -3.20 2.93 -2.11
CA VAL A 180 -2.35 2.43 -3.19
C VAL A 180 -2.48 0.90 -3.24
N LEU A 181 -2.46 0.30 -4.41
CA LEU A 181 -2.37 -1.15 -4.58
C LEU A 181 -0.90 -1.56 -4.71
N TYR A 182 -0.37 -2.28 -3.70
CA TYR A 182 0.87 -3.01 -3.86
C TYR A 182 0.57 -4.40 -4.43
N SER A 183 1.27 -4.76 -5.51
CA SER A 183 1.10 -6.07 -6.11
C SER A 183 2.29 -6.50 -6.96
N ASN A 184 2.50 -7.81 -7.05
CA ASN A 184 3.50 -8.40 -7.93
C ASN A 184 3.02 -8.47 -9.39
N GLY A 185 3.98 -8.81 -10.30
CA GLY A 185 3.72 -8.81 -11.73
C GLY A 185 2.56 -9.70 -12.18
N LYS A 186 2.36 -10.87 -11.60
CA LYS A 186 1.28 -11.81 -11.99
C LYS A 186 -0.08 -11.30 -11.57
N THR A 187 -0.20 -10.86 -10.33
CA THR A 187 -1.46 -10.38 -9.77
C THR A 187 -1.88 -9.06 -10.40
N ALA A 188 -0.94 -8.11 -10.57
CA ALA A 188 -1.20 -6.86 -11.25
C ALA A 188 -1.63 -7.07 -12.71
N GLN A 189 -0.98 -8.00 -13.44
CA GLN A 189 -1.39 -8.35 -14.82
C GLN A 189 -2.81 -8.93 -14.85
N TYR A 190 -3.12 -9.84 -13.93
CA TYR A 190 -4.47 -10.41 -13.85
C TYR A 190 -5.54 -9.35 -13.60
N ILE A 191 -5.27 -8.38 -12.71
CA ILE A 191 -6.18 -7.25 -12.45
C ILE A 191 -6.31 -6.37 -13.68
N ALA A 192 -5.22 -6.08 -14.40
CA ALA A 192 -5.24 -5.28 -15.63
C ALA A 192 -6.05 -5.95 -16.74
N ASP A 193 -5.87 -7.26 -16.95
CA ASP A 193 -6.59 -8.04 -17.95
C ASP A 193 -8.09 -8.12 -17.62
N ASN A 194 -8.43 -8.12 -16.33
CA ASN A 194 -9.82 -8.18 -15.84
C ASN A 194 -10.32 -6.82 -15.30
N ARG A 195 -9.80 -5.70 -15.83
CA ARG A 195 -10.10 -4.34 -15.37
C ARG A 195 -11.58 -3.95 -15.39
N TYR A 196 -12.38 -4.59 -16.22
CA TYR A 196 -13.82 -4.36 -16.28
C TYR A 196 -14.58 -5.09 -15.15
N THR A 197 -14.00 -6.15 -14.62
CA THR A 197 -14.51 -6.87 -13.44
C THR A 197 -14.04 -6.16 -12.16
N TYR A 198 -12.72 -5.92 -12.04
CA TYR A 198 -12.10 -5.28 -10.88
C TYR A 198 -11.90 -3.78 -11.13
N ARG A 199 -13.02 -3.08 -11.27
CA ARG A 199 -13.04 -1.67 -11.69
C ARG A 199 -12.40 -0.72 -10.68
N LEU A 200 -12.43 -1.08 -9.42
CA LEU A 200 -11.86 -0.25 -8.36
C LEU A 200 -10.37 -0.56 -8.21
N LEU A 201 -9.98 -1.83 -8.09
CA LEU A 201 -8.58 -2.23 -7.96
C LEU A 201 -7.74 -1.77 -9.14
N SER A 202 -8.23 -1.92 -10.37
CA SER A 202 -7.52 -1.52 -11.60
C SER A 202 -7.33 0.00 -11.75
N ARG A 203 -7.94 0.80 -10.88
CA ARG A 203 -7.83 2.27 -10.85
C ARG A 203 -7.11 2.80 -9.61
N LEU A 204 -6.69 1.95 -8.71
CA LEU A 204 -5.82 2.37 -7.61
C LEU A 204 -4.44 2.76 -8.19
N PRO A 205 -3.76 3.77 -7.64
CA PRO A 205 -2.36 4.00 -7.97
C PRO A 205 -1.55 2.72 -7.70
N LEU A 206 -0.70 2.31 -8.66
CA LEU A 206 0.01 1.03 -8.58
C LEU A 206 1.39 1.19 -7.94
N TRP A 207 1.62 0.46 -6.85
CA TRP A 207 2.94 0.17 -6.30
C TRP A 207 3.35 -1.22 -6.79
N TYR A 208 4.16 -1.22 -7.84
CA TYR A 208 4.49 -2.41 -8.64
C TYR A 208 5.75 -3.10 -8.11
N ALA A 209 5.64 -4.37 -7.72
CA ALA A 209 6.78 -5.17 -7.30
C ALA A 209 7.32 -6.01 -8.48
N ARG A 210 8.53 -5.66 -8.95
CA ARG A 210 9.20 -6.38 -10.02
C ARG A 210 10.71 -6.23 -9.94
N TYR A 211 11.42 -7.31 -9.70
CA TYR A 211 12.85 -7.34 -9.45
C TYR A 211 13.65 -7.61 -10.74
N LYS A 212 13.42 -6.78 -11.74
CA LYS A 212 14.07 -6.81 -13.06
C LYS A 212 14.64 -5.43 -13.37
N PRO A 213 15.70 -5.33 -14.18
CA PRO A 213 16.25 -4.03 -14.57
C PRO A 213 15.33 -3.27 -15.54
N ASP A 214 14.53 -3.99 -16.31
CA ASP A 214 13.59 -3.45 -17.28
C ASP A 214 12.22 -4.11 -17.13
N ILE A 215 11.16 -3.29 -17.16
CA ILE A 215 9.78 -3.74 -17.03
C ILE A 215 8.89 -3.35 -18.21
N ASP A 216 9.41 -2.76 -19.26
CA ASP A 216 8.64 -2.23 -20.39
C ASP A 216 7.68 -3.29 -20.96
N VAL A 217 8.21 -4.47 -21.28
CA VAL A 217 7.41 -5.59 -21.79
C VAL A 217 6.65 -6.38 -20.72
N HIS A 218 6.80 -6.03 -19.46
CA HIS A 218 6.24 -6.76 -18.31
C HIS A 218 5.27 -5.91 -17.50
N PHE A 219 5.16 -4.63 -17.79
CA PHE A 219 4.29 -3.73 -17.07
C PHE A 219 2.82 -4.06 -17.38
N PRO A 220 1.94 -4.15 -16.38
CA PRO A 220 0.55 -4.55 -16.56
C PRO A 220 -0.28 -3.41 -17.16
N MET A 221 -0.05 -3.12 -18.45
CA MET A 221 -0.79 -2.08 -19.18
C MET A 221 -2.29 -2.36 -19.18
N GLY A 222 -3.07 -1.32 -19.07
CA GLY A 222 -4.52 -1.35 -19.02
C GLY A 222 -5.03 0.01 -18.63
N ASN A 223 -5.67 0.14 -17.47
CA ASN A 223 -5.93 1.44 -16.87
C ASN A 223 -4.62 2.10 -16.40
N TRP A 224 -3.65 1.30 -15.94
CA TRP A 224 -2.32 1.80 -15.60
C TRP A 224 -1.51 2.10 -16.87
N GLN A 225 -1.01 3.33 -16.95
CA GLN A 225 -0.06 3.77 -17.99
C GLN A 225 1.35 3.93 -17.41
N GLY A 226 1.49 3.77 -16.10
CA GLY A 226 2.72 3.85 -15.32
C GLY A 226 2.46 3.47 -13.88
N TYR A 227 3.51 3.44 -13.09
CA TYR A 227 3.46 3.13 -11.67
C TYR A 227 3.51 4.41 -10.81
N ALA A 228 2.92 4.35 -9.62
CA ALA A 228 3.15 5.34 -8.57
C ALA A 228 4.52 5.11 -7.91
N LEU A 229 4.78 3.84 -7.57
CA LEU A 229 6.07 3.36 -7.05
C LEU A 229 6.40 2.02 -7.74
N TRP A 230 7.69 1.78 -8.00
CA TRP A 230 8.19 0.49 -8.46
C TRP A 230 9.20 -0.05 -7.45
N GLN A 231 8.83 -1.12 -6.73
CA GLN A 231 9.76 -1.86 -5.86
C GLN A 231 10.68 -2.72 -6.75
N PHE A 232 11.90 -2.24 -6.92
CA PHE A 232 12.88 -2.79 -7.83
C PHE A 232 13.97 -3.61 -7.13
N SER A 233 14.14 -3.40 -5.83
CA SER A 233 15.13 -4.08 -5.00
C SER A 233 14.50 -4.66 -3.74
N ALA A 234 14.81 -5.90 -3.46
CA ALA A 234 14.37 -6.66 -2.30
C ALA A 234 15.34 -7.81 -2.06
N LYS A 235 15.13 -8.62 -1.02
CA LYS A 235 15.89 -9.84 -0.77
C LYS A 235 16.02 -10.76 -2.00
N ALA A 236 15.04 -10.71 -2.91
CA ALA A 236 15.04 -11.53 -4.12
C ALA A 236 16.21 -11.22 -5.08
N ASN A 237 16.69 -9.99 -5.12
CA ASN A 237 17.75 -9.55 -6.04
C ASN A 237 18.84 -8.69 -5.37
N CYS A 238 18.78 -8.51 -4.06
CA CYS A 238 19.79 -7.81 -3.28
C CYS A 238 20.47 -8.78 -2.31
N GLY A 239 21.66 -9.23 -2.63
CA GLY A 239 22.49 -10.09 -1.81
C GLY A 239 23.81 -9.43 -1.45
N ARG A 240 24.68 -10.16 -0.77
CA ARG A 240 25.99 -9.65 -0.31
C ARG A 240 26.85 -9.07 -1.45
N PHE A 241 26.84 -9.70 -2.62
CA PHE A 241 27.76 -9.37 -3.73
C PHE A 241 27.11 -8.49 -4.81
N SER A 242 25.82 -8.54 -4.94
CA SER A 242 25.07 -7.76 -5.95
C SER A 242 23.77 -7.26 -5.37
N CYS A 243 23.50 -5.99 -5.57
CA CYS A 243 22.27 -5.33 -5.13
C CYS A 243 22.03 -4.12 -6.02
N PRO A 244 20.81 -3.88 -6.53
CA PRO A 244 20.50 -2.72 -7.35
C PRO A 244 20.73 -1.39 -6.63
N TYR A 245 20.41 -1.35 -5.34
CA TYR A 245 20.60 -0.17 -4.50
C TYR A 245 20.74 -0.56 -3.03
N ARG A 246 21.73 0.01 -2.34
CA ARG A 246 21.92 -0.17 -0.90
C ARG A 246 21.60 1.12 -0.16
N VAL A 247 20.68 1.02 0.77
CA VAL A 247 20.27 2.14 1.60
C VAL A 247 21.10 2.15 2.88
N PRO A 248 21.79 3.25 3.20
CA PRO A 248 22.54 3.37 4.44
C PRO A 248 21.64 3.17 5.68
N GLY A 249 22.18 2.55 6.72
CA GLY A 249 21.48 2.37 7.99
C GLY A 249 20.34 1.33 7.96
N THR A 250 20.29 0.50 6.92
CA THR A 250 19.28 -0.54 6.77
C THR A 250 19.90 -1.91 6.55
N PRO A 251 19.16 -3.02 6.72
CA PRO A 251 19.60 -4.33 6.28
C PRO A 251 19.95 -4.33 4.79
N ASN A 252 20.91 -5.16 4.40
CA ASN A 252 21.38 -5.22 3.01
C ASN A 252 20.28 -5.54 1.99
N ASP A 253 19.21 -6.17 2.44
CA ASP A 253 18.08 -6.65 1.65
C ASP A 253 16.79 -5.89 1.92
N ILE A 254 16.90 -4.65 2.45
CA ILE A 254 15.73 -3.77 2.60
C ILE A 254 15.03 -3.56 1.25
N ASP A 255 13.74 -3.49 1.28
CA ASP A 255 12.93 -3.26 0.10
C ASP A 255 12.99 -1.79 -0.34
N VAL A 256 13.33 -1.57 -1.62
CA VAL A 256 13.53 -0.23 -2.17
C VAL A 256 12.67 -0.03 -3.40
N SER A 257 11.95 1.06 -3.40
CA SER A 257 11.09 1.51 -4.49
C SER A 257 11.61 2.81 -5.09
N VAL A 258 11.40 2.97 -6.39
CA VAL A 258 11.66 4.22 -7.13
C VAL A 258 10.34 4.86 -7.56
N ALA A 259 10.25 6.17 -7.47
CA ALA A 259 9.16 6.95 -8.06
C ALA A 259 9.56 7.45 -9.46
N PRO A 260 8.62 7.60 -10.43
CA PRO A 260 8.90 8.13 -11.77
C PRO A 260 9.07 9.65 -11.76
N MET A 261 9.44 10.24 -10.63
CA MET A 261 9.50 11.67 -10.38
C MET A 261 10.62 12.05 -9.42
N LYS A 262 10.88 13.36 -9.31
CA LYS A 262 11.87 13.92 -8.37
C LYS A 262 11.34 13.95 -6.93
N ALA A 263 12.25 14.18 -5.99
CA ALA A 263 11.94 14.19 -4.55
C ALA A 263 10.83 15.18 -4.18
N ASP A 264 10.89 16.42 -4.70
CA ASP A 264 9.89 17.45 -4.36
C ASP A 264 8.52 17.16 -4.99
N GLU A 265 8.50 16.61 -6.20
CA GLU A 265 7.26 16.17 -6.87
C GLU A 265 6.62 15.01 -6.09
N LEU A 266 7.43 14.03 -5.66
CA LEU A 266 6.93 12.93 -4.84
C LEU A 266 6.37 13.42 -3.49
N ARG A 267 7.03 14.39 -2.84
CA ARG A 267 6.53 14.98 -1.60
C ARG A 267 5.16 15.64 -1.76
N GLN A 268 4.90 16.25 -2.92
CA GLN A 268 3.63 16.88 -3.24
C GLN A 268 2.54 15.85 -3.58
N GLN A 269 2.90 14.80 -4.30
CA GLN A 269 1.97 13.73 -4.71
C GLN A 269 1.79 12.64 -3.65
N TRP A 270 2.57 12.68 -2.57
CA TRP A 270 2.51 11.67 -1.51
C TRP A 270 1.10 11.51 -0.95
N ALA A 271 0.82 10.31 -0.54
CA ALA A 271 -0.45 9.70 -0.19
C ALA A 271 -1.19 9.07 -1.39
N PHE A 272 -1.11 9.60 -2.61
CA PHE A 272 -1.74 9.02 -3.80
C PHE A 272 -3.21 8.61 -3.57
N GLY A 273 -3.95 9.41 -2.77
CA GLY A 273 -5.27 9.02 -2.23
C GLY A 273 -6.43 9.05 -3.21
N GLY A 274 -6.20 9.38 -4.50
CA GLY A 274 -7.19 9.39 -5.57
C GLY A 274 -7.14 8.12 -6.43
N LEU A 275 -8.21 7.90 -7.20
CA LEU A 275 -8.19 6.93 -8.29
C LEU A 275 -7.49 7.55 -9.50
N ILE A 276 -6.76 6.73 -10.27
CA ILE A 276 -6.18 7.18 -11.54
C ILE A 276 -7.27 7.41 -12.57
N ASP A 277 -7.00 8.32 -13.51
CA ASP A 277 -7.83 8.49 -14.69
C ASP A 277 -7.76 7.24 -15.58
N VAL A 278 -8.90 6.89 -16.17
CA VAL A 278 -8.96 5.75 -17.09
C VAL A 278 -8.74 6.22 -18.53
N PRO A 279 -8.07 5.40 -19.34
CA PRO A 279 -7.93 5.69 -20.77
C PRO A 279 -9.28 5.89 -21.45
N PRO A 280 -9.37 6.71 -22.52
CA PRO A 280 -10.64 6.98 -23.22
C PRO A 280 -11.34 5.73 -23.76
N ASP A 281 -10.59 4.72 -24.18
CA ASP A 281 -11.12 3.43 -24.64
C ASP A 281 -11.90 2.67 -23.54
N TYR A 282 -11.47 2.79 -22.28
CA TYR A 282 -12.21 2.25 -21.16
C TYR A 282 -13.59 2.91 -21.03
N LEU A 283 -13.67 4.23 -21.18
CA LEU A 283 -14.93 4.97 -21.09
C LEU A 283 -15.88 4.59 -22.23
N ALA A 284 -15.33 4.40 -23.43
CA ALA A 284 -16.11 3.98 -24.62
C ALA A 284 -16.66 2.54 -24.49
N SER A 285 -16.02 1.68 -23.71
CA SER A 285 -16.44 0.30 -23.49
C SER A 285 -17.45 0.10 -22.35
N ILE A 286 -17.68 1.13 -21.51
CA ILE A 286 -18.76 1.10 -20.53
C ILE A 286 -20.08 1.18 -21.29
N PRO A 287 -20.97 0.15 -21.22
CA PRO A 287 -22.28 0.27 -21.82
C PRO A 287 -22.99 1.48 -21.18
N VAL A 288 -23.15 2.54 -21.96
CA VAL A 288 -24.03 3.63 -21.54
C VAL A 288 -25.41 3.00 -21.48
N PRO A 289 -26.14 3.05 -20.35
CA PRO A 289 -27.53 2.61 -20.31
C PRO A 289 -28.25 3.38 -21.42
N ILE A 290 -28.63 2.70 -22.49
CA ILE A 290 -29.46 3.29 -23.53
C ILE A 290 -30.75 3.65 -22.81
N PRO A 291 -31.15 4.93 -22.77
CA PRO A 291 -32.44 5.28 -22.23
C PRO A 291 -33.50 4.38 -22.90
N ARG A 292 -34.35 3.77 -22.15
CA ARG A 292 -35.36 2.80 -22.65
C ARG A 292 -36.38 3.46 -23.63
N GLU A 293 -36.11 4.71 -24.01
CA GLU A 293 -37.01 5.57 -24.80
C GLU A 293 -36.85 5.46 -26.32
N ALA A 294 -35.90 4.67 -26.83
CA ALA A 294 -35.78 4.51 -28.28
C ALA A 294 -36.95 3.70 -28.94
N GLY A 295 -37.96 3.32 -28.18
CA GLY A 295 -39.09 2.51 -28.67
C GLY A 295 -40.52 3.03 -28.38
N LEU A 296 -40.66 4.14 -27.66
CA LEU A 296 -42.00 4.67 -27.38
C LEU A 296 -42.06 6.15 -27.77
N ALA A 297 -42.61 6.43 -28.95
CA ALA A 297 -43.06 7.75 -29.36
C ALA A 297 -44.20 8.21 -28.47
N GLY A 298 -43.89 8.64 -27.26
CA GLY A 298 -44.81 9.27 -26.33
C GLY A 298 -44.03 10.26 -25.48
N LYS A 299 -44.34 11.53 -25.55
CA LYS A 299 -43.76 12.57 -24.67
C LYS A 299 -44.05 12.18 -23.21
N VAL A 300 -43.07 11.63 -22.52
CA VAL A 300 -43.05 11.57 -21.06
C VAL A 300 -42.48 12.88 -20.57
N THR A 301 -43.37 13.80 -20.19
CA THR A 301 -42.98 14.98 -19.43
C THR A 301 -42.78 14.52 -17.99
N ILE A 302 -41.52 14.38 -17.55
CA ILE A 302 -41.21 14.21 -16.13
C ILE A 302 -41.47 15.57 -15.47
N THR A 303 -42.63 15.73 -14.87
CA THR A 303 -42.89 16.82 -13.93
C THR A 303 -42.21 16.41 -12.61
N TYR A 304 -41.35 17.30 -12.09
CA TYR A 304 -40.70 17.17 -10.78
C TYR A 304 -41.67 17.26 -9.59
N ALA A 305 -42.94 17.07 -9.82
CA ALA A 305 -44.01 17.25 -8.80
C ALA A 305 -44.23 16.02 -7.89
N ASP A 306 -43.58 14.85 -8.20
CA ASP A 306 -43.82 13.62 -7.45
C ASP A 306 -42.57 13.12 -6.66
N VAL A 307 -41.57 13.97 -6.48
CA VAL A 307 -40.55 13.68 -5.48
C VAL A 307 -41.11 14.17 -4.14
N ALA A 308 -41.58 13.22 -3.34
CA ALA A 308 -42.01 13.55 -1.97
C ALA A 308 -40.88 14.35 -1.29
N ALA A 309 -41.25 15.43 -0.67
CA ALA A 309 -40.32 16.26 0.09
C ALA A 309 -39.49 15.35 1.04
N PRO A 310 -38.21 15.60 1.21
CA PRO A 310 -37.41 14.79 2.13
C PRO A 310 -38.10 14.82 3.51
N PRO A 311 -38.14 13.65 4.20
CA PRO A 311 -38.84 13.58 5.48
C PRO A 311 -38.26 14.61 6.44
N THR A 312 -39.12 15.25 7.18
CA THR A 312 -38.76 16.19 8.24
C THR A 312 -37.97 15.44 9.33
N PHE A 313 -37.19 16.17 10.10
CA PHE A 313 -36.45 15.60 11.22
C PHE A 313 -37.39 14.87 12.22
N GLU A 314 -38.57 15.35 12.43
CA GLU A 314 -39.60 14.74 13.29
C GLU A 314 -40.11 13.41 12.71
N GLU A 315 -40.32 13.31 11.40
CA GLU A 315 -40.72 12.07 10.73
C GLU A 315 -39.60 11.04 10.78
N LEU A 316 -38.33 11.46 10.63
CA LEU A 316 -37.16 10.59 10.80
C LEU A 316 -37.06 10.06 12.23
N VAL A 317 -37.27 10.89 13.24
CA VAL A 317 -37.25 10.51 14.66
C VAL A 317 -38.40 9.53 14.96
N ALA A 318 -39.60 9.77 14.41
CA ALA A 318 -40.72 8.85 14.56
C ALA A 318 -40.45 7.46 13.94
N VAL A 319 -39.87 7.40 12.75
CA VAL A 319 -39.51 6.14 12.07
C VAL A 319 -38.40 5.40 12.83
N LEU A 320 -37.41 6.11 13.33
CA LEU A 320 -36.33 5.53 14.13
C LEU A 320 -36.84 5.08 15.50
N GLY A 321 -37.76 5.80 16.13
CA GLY A 321 -38.40 5.43 17.39
C GLY A 321 -39.24 4.14 17.25
N ALA A 322 -40.07 4.04 16.21
CA ALA A 322 -40.88 2.85 15.94
C ALA A 322 -40.00 1.61 15.60
N ARG A 323 -38.89 1.82 14.93
CA ARG A 323 -37.90 0.76 14.66
C ARG A 323 -37.17 0.32 15.95
N TRP A 324 -36.87 1.26 16.82
CA TRP A 324 -36.24 0.99 18.10
C TRP A 324 -37.16 0.20 19.06
N GLU A 325 -38.43 0.54 19.12
CA GLU A 325 -39.41 -0.20 19.93
C GLU A 325 -39.58 -1.64 19.41
N LYS A 326 -39.69 -1.83 18.11
CA LYS A 326 -39.77 -3.17 17.49
C LYS A 326 -38.49 -4.00 17.71
N PHE A 327 -37.34 -3.34 17.76
CA PHE A 327 -36.06 -3.99 18.09
C PHE A 327 -35.98 -4.36 19.57
N ARG A 328 -36.42 -3.47 20.45
CA ARG A 328 -36.44 -3.69 21.91
C ARG A 328 -37.36 -4.84 22.33
N ASP A 329 -38.54 -4.93 21.72
CA ASP A 329 -39.54 -5.94 22.06
C ASP A 329 -39.19 -7.34 21.52
N GLY A 330 -38.33 -7.42 20.48
CA GLY A 330 -37.80 -8.68 19.91
C GLY A 330 -36.55 -9.21 20.61
N PHE A 331 -35.88 -8.40 21.44
CA PHE A 331 -34.62 -8.76 22.06
C PHE A 331 -34.75 -8.82 23.58
N ARG A 332 -35.11 -9.97 24.12
CA ARG A 332 -34.93 -10.25 25.57
C ARG A 332 -33.43 -10.42 25.82
N MET A 333 -32.75 -9.33 26.17
CA MET A 333 -31.39 -9.37 26.66
C MET A 333 -31.35 -10.13 27.99
N PRO A 334 -30.47 -11.12 28.19
CA PRO A 334 -30.20 -11.62 29.53
C PRO A 334 -29.65 -10.43 30.32
N VAL A 335 -30.12 -10.31 31.57
CA VAL A 335 -29.69 -9.28 32.51
C VAL A 335 -28.18 -9.41 32.68
N VAL A 336 -27.42 -8.60 31.99
CA VAL A 336 -25.97 -8.47 32.19
C VAL A 336 -25.80 -7.67 33.46
N LYS A 337 -25.37 -8.33 34.55
CA LYS A 337 -24.87 -7.63 35.72
C LYS A 337 -23.80 -6.66 35.26
N THR A 338 -23.96 -5.39 35.61
CA THR A 338 -23.07 -4.29 35.28
C THR A 338 -21.62 -4.69 35.51
N VAL A 339 -20.90 -4.85 34.40
CA VAL A 339 -19.43 -4.96 34.42
C VAL A 339 -18.90 -3.54 34.61
N PRO A 340 -18.00 -3.29 35.58
CA PRO A 340 -17.42 -1.96 35.74
C PRO A 340 -16.72 -1.52 34.46
N GLN A 341 -16.98 -0.30 34.03
CA GLN A 341 -16.24 0.31 32.92
C GLN A 341 -14.74 0.28 33.23
N ARG A 342 -13.98 -0.47 32.44
CA ARG A 342 -12.53 -0.44 32.53
C ARG A 342 -11.99 0.77 31.78
N PRO A 343 -11.03 1.51 32.36
CA PRO A 343 -10.35 2.61 31.67
C PRO A 343 -9.62 2.09 30.43
N GLY A 344 -9.47 2.97 29.42
CA GLY A 344 -8.92 2.68 28.13
C GLY A 344 -7.64 1.85 28.13
N PHE A 345 -7.57 0.95 27.17
CA PHE A 345 -6.60 -0.13 26.98
C PHE A 345 -5.11 0.30 26.95
N GLY A 346 -4.78 1.59 26.79
CA GLY A 346 -3.41 2.06 26.55
C GLY A 346 -2.51 2.14 27.79
N ILE A 347 -3.04 2.47 28.98
CA ILE A 347 -2.19 2.87 30.11
C ILE A 347 -1.82 1.68 31.00
N VAL A 348 -2.71 0.74 31.23
CA VAL A 348 -2.46 -0.38 32.14
C VAL A 348 -1.49 -1.40 31.56
N GLN A 349 -1.54 -1.66 30.25
CA GLN A 349 -0.62 -2.57 29.58
C GLN A 349 0.77 -1.96 29.37
N TYR A 350 0.85 -0.67 29.12
CA TYR A 350 2.13 0.06 29.04
C TYR A 350 2.90 0.01 30.38
N VAL A 351 2.21 0.16 31.50
CA VAL A 351 2.81 0.06 32.85
C VAL A 351 3.24 -1.37 33.18
N ALA A 352 2.47 -2.37 32.78
CA ALA A 352 2.83 -3.78 32.96
C ALA A 352 4.05 -4.18 32.11
N TRP A 353 4.13 -3.67 30.87
CA TRP A 353 5.28 -3.87 29.97
C TRP A 353 6.55 -3.19 30.50
N LYS A 354 6.44 -1.96 31.00
CA LYS A 354 7.58 -1.23 31.61
C LYS A 354 8.12 -1.92 32.87
N ARG A 355 7.30 -2.69 33.57
CA ARG A 355 7.71 -3.50 34.74
C ARG A 355 8.32 -4.85 34.36
N ALA A 356 8.09 -5.35 33.15
CA ALA A 356 8.60 -6.66 32.71
C ALA A 356 10.08 -6.65 32.25
N GLY A 357 10.79 -5.53 32.39
CA GLY A 357 12.22 -5.38 32.13
C GLY A 357 12.51 -5.14 30.65
N GLN A 358 13.41 -4.21 30.41
CA GLN A 358 13.95 -3.89 29.08
C GLN A 358 14.65 -5.13 28.53
N ARG A 359 14.03 -5.79 27.55
CA ARG A 359 14.73 -6.79 26.72
C ARG A 359 15.30 -6.08 25.51
N THR A 360 16.51 -6.48 25.10
CA THR A 360 17.09 -6.00 23.85
C THR A 360 16.27 -6.49 22.65
N PRO A 361 16.31 -5.82 21.49
CA PRO A 361 15.63 -6.29 20.27
C PRO A 361 15.93 -7.77 19.97
N GLU A 362 17.16 -8.23 20.12
CA GLU A 362 17.59 -9.62 19.91
C GLU A 362 16.93 -10.61 20.89
N GLN A 363 16.70 -10.19 22.13
CA GLN A 363 15.99 -11.03 23.14
C GLN A 363 14.49 -11.11 22.84
N LEU A 364 13.93 -10.07 22.22
CA LEU A 364 12.54 -10.07 21.76
C LEU A 364 12.42 -10.95 20.49
N ASP A 365 13.37 -10.87 19.57
CA ASP A 365 13.40 -11.69 18.36
C ASP A 365 13.53 -13.19 18.67
N ALA A 366 14.41 -13.55 19.60
CA ALA A 366 14.53 -14.94 20.06
C ALA A 366 13.26 -15.46 20.73
N ALA A 367 12.56 -14.59 21.49
CA ALA A 367 11.29 -14.95 22.12
C ALA A 367 10.14 -15.06 21.11
N PHE A 368 10.16 -14.28 20.03
CA PHE A 368 9.19 -14.36 18.96
C PHE A 368 9.44 -15.54 18.02
N ALA A 369 10.71 -15.81 17.65
CA ALA A 369 11.09 -16.98 16.84
C ALA A 369 10.75 -18.31 17.56
N ALA A 370 10.83 -18.34 18.88
CA ALA A 370 10.44 -19.51 19.67
C ALA A 370 8.90 -19.68 19.81
N ALA A 371 8.13 -18.61 19.58
CA ALA A 371 6.68 -18.62 19.74
C ALA A 371 5.90 -18.81 18.41
N ASP A 372 6.57 -18.74 17.26
CA ASP A 372 5.93 -18.82 15.94
C ASP A 372 6.66 -19.79 14.99
N PRO A 373 6.40 -21.10 15.09
CA PRO A 373 6.96 -22.07 14.17
C PRO A 373 6.41 -21.97 12.72
N VAL A 374 5.36 -21.19 12.49
CA VAL A 374 4.70 -21.07 11.18
C VAL A 374 5.35 -19.96 10.33
N SER A 375 5.87 -18.91 10.94
CA SER A 375 6.52 -17.78 10.24
C SER A 375 7.83 -18.17 9.53
N THR A 376 8.53 -19.19 10.03
CA THR A 376 9.77 -19.69 9.39
C THR A 376 9.54 -20.63 8.21
N ALA A 377 8.34 -21.17 8.03
CA ALA A 377 8.02 -22.10 6.95
C ALA A 377 7.60 -21.41 5.65
N SER A 378 7.08 -20.17 5.72
CA SER A 378 6.62 -19.44 4.54
C SER A 378 7.73 -18.91 3.65
N THR A 379 8.95 -18.75 4.18
CA THR A 379 10.10 -18.22 3.42
C THR A 379 10.95 -19.29 2.74
N THR A 380 10.67 -20.58 2.95
CA THR A 380 11.54 -21.68 2.43
C THR A 380 10.92 -22.50 1.30
N LEU A 381 9.68 -22.27 0.90
CA LEU A 381 8.97 -23.16 -0.02
C LEU A 381 8.90 -22.72 -1.50
N ASP A 382 9.51 -21.60 -1.91
CA ASP A 382 9.37 -21.14 -3.30
C ASP A 382 10.69 -20.97 -4.09
N HIS A 383 11.77 -21.63 -3.71
CA HIS A 383 13.03 -21.52 -4.45
C HIS A 383 13.50 -22.80 -5.19
N ARG A 384 12.58 -23.77 -5.44
CA ARG A 384 12.92 -24.90 -6.31
C ARG A 384 11.85 -25.12 -7.38
N ARG A 385 11.68 -24.19 -8.29
CA ARG A 385 11.19 -24.40 -9.69
C ARG A 385 10.99 -23.05 -10.37
N GLN A 386 12.00 -22.60 -11.01
CA GLN A 386 12.11 -21.99 -12.36
C GLN A 386 13.42 -21.24 -12.48
#